data_66a169f87ec8ee0d377c45f93a6ff462
#
_entry.id   66a169f87ec8ee0d377c45f93a6ff462
#
_cell.length_a   1.000
_cell.length_b   1.000
_cell.length_c   1.000
_cell.angle_alpha   90.00
_cell.angle_beta   90.00
_cell.angle_gamma   90.00
#
_symmetry.space_group_name_H-M   'P 1'
#
loop_
_entity.id
_entity.type
_entity.pdbx_description
1 polymer ?
#
loop_
_entity_poly.entity_id
_entity_poly.type
_entity_poly.pdbx_seq_one_letter_code
_entity_poly.pdbx_strand_id
1 'polypeptide(L)'
;MLQNFFWIGFWVIWVTGLFMILTYGWVIFFGAPYIPTLKKQQRQAIKLINLKKGQVFVDLGCGDGGLLILAAERGWKVIGYELNPFLALVAWARTRRFGRQVKVKFGSFWRADLSSADGVFVFLIGHYMAKLDSLISNQPHKRLKVVSNAFAIPRRKLIKKRGAMFLYQYPDNR
;
A
#
# COMPACT_ATOMS: atom_id res chain seq x y z
N MET A 1 -34.34 -30.43 -14.37
CA MET A 1 -33.08 -29.78 -14.80
C MET A 1 -33.04 -28.30 -14.45
N LEU A 2 -34.01 -27.47 -14.82
CA LEU A 2 -34.11 -26.03 -14.49
C LEU A 2 -34.08 -25.72 -12.98
N GLN A 3 -34.70 -26.53 -12.15
CA GLN A 3 -34.77 -26.37 -10.71
C GLN A 3 -33.39 -26.49 -10.04
N ASN A 4 -32.50 -27.36 -10.56
CA ASN A 4 -31.14 -27.50 -10.04
C ASN A 4 -30.26 -26.29 -10.39
N PHE A 5 -30.44 -25.69 -11.57
CA PHE A 5 -29.75 -24.46 -11.95
C PHE A 5 -30.13 -23.26 -11.06
N PHE A 6 -31.42 -23.18 -10.67
CA PHE A 6 -31.88 -22.13 -9.75
C PHE A 6 -31.22 -22.26 -8.37
N TRP A 7 -31.15 -23.46 -7.81
CA TRP A 7 -30.50 -23.70 -6.52
C TRP A 7 -28.98 -23.45 -6.56
N ILE A 8 -28.30 -23.82 -7.64
CA ILE A 8 -26.87 -23.54 -7.84
C ILE A 8 -26.67 -22.04 -7.88
N GLY A 9 -27.45 -21.30 -8.68
CA GLY A 9 -27.36 -19.83 -8.76
C GLY A 9 -27.59 -19.15 -7.40
N PHE A 10 -28.62 -19.63 -6.65
CA PHE A 10 -28.89 -19.13 -5.32
C PHE A 10 -27.70 -19.31 -4.36
N TRP A 11 -27.14 -20.51 -4.29
CA TRP A 11 -25.99 -20.77 -3.41
C TRP A 11 -24.74 -20.02 -3.82
N VAL A 12 -24.47 -19.85 -5.11
CA VAL A 12 -23.34 -19.05 -5.61
C VAL A 12 -23.45 -17.60 -5.14
N ILE A 13 -24.64 -16.99 -5.25
CA ILE A 13 -24.88 -15.61 -4.79
C ILE A 13 -24.65 -15.50 -3.28
N TRP A 14 -25.22 -16.43 -2.49
CA TRP A 14 -25.08 -16.41 -1.03
C TRP A 14 -23.64 -16.64 -0.57
N VAL A 15 -22.92 -17.59 -1.15
CA VAL A 15 -21.52 -17.87 -0.81
C VAL A 15 -20.62 -16.69 -1.20
N THR A 16 -20.85 -16.08 -2.37
CA THR A 16 -20.11 -14.89 -2.82
C THR A 16 -20.39 -13.69 -1.90
N GLY A 17 -21.65 -13.47 -1.54
CA GLY A 17 -22.05 -12.41 -0.61
C GLY A 17 -21.44 -12.58 0.77
N LEU A 18 -21.51 -13.80 1.33
CA LEU A 18 -20.87 -14.11 2.62
C LEU A 18 -19.35 -13.93 2.56
N PHE A 19 -18.71 -14.38 1.50
CA PHE A 19 -17.26 -14.18 1.30
C PHE A 19 -16.89 -12.71 1.25
N MET A 20 -17.68 -11.89 0.55
CA MET A 20 -17.47 -10.43 0.54
C MET A 20 -17.63 -9.83 1.94
N ILE A 21 -18.71 -10.18 2.67
CA ILE A 21 -18.94 -9.69 4.03
C ILE A 21 -17.77 -10.05 4.95
N LEU A 22 -17.29 -11.29 4.90
CA LEU A 22 -16.19 -11.75 5.73
C LEU A 22 -14.87 -11.04 5.39
N THR A 23 -14.57 -10.85 4.11
CA THR A 23 -13.34 -10.15 3.69
C THR A 23 -13.36 -8.66 4.00
N TYR A 24 -14.50 -7.99 3.80
CA TYR A 24 -14.67 -6.59 4.18
C TYR A 24 -14.74 -6.40 5.70
N GLY A 25 -15.48 -7.27 6.40
CA GLY A 25 -15.54 -7.26 7.87
C GLY A 25 -14.16 -7.41 8.49
N TRP A 26 -13.35 -8.35 8.00
CA TRP A 26 -11.97 -8.53 8.45
C TRP A 26 -11.13 -7.24 8.33
N VAL A 27 -11.23 -6.54 7.20
CA VAL A 27 -10.48 -5.29 6.97
C VAL A 27 -10.95 -4.16 7.87
N ILE A 28 -12.26 -4.06 8.15
CA ILE A 28 -12.82 -3.04 9.07
C ILE A 28 -12.34 -3.28 10.50
N PHE A 29 -12.28 -4.53 10.95
CA PHE A 29 -11.86 -4.86 12.32
C PHE A 29 -10.34 -4.80 12.53
N PHE A 30 -9.54 -5.12 11.51
CA PHE A 30 -8.08 -5.26 11.63
C PHE A 30 -7.26 -4.24 10.83
N GLY A 31 -7.89 -3.38 10.03
CA GLY A 31 -7.19 -2.43 9.17
C GLY A 31 -7.99 -1.19 8.81
N ALA A 32 -7.42 -0.37 7.94
CA ALA A 32 -8.10 0.78 7.35
C ALA A 32 -8.94 0.31 6.13
N PRO A 33 -10.12 0.91 5.87
CA PRO A 33 -10.91 0.59 4.69
C PRO A 33 -10.11 0.87 3.42
N TYR A 34 -10.29 -0.01 2.41
CA TYR A 34 -9.66 0.18 1.12
C TYR A 34 -10.24 1.42 0.42
N ILE A 35 -9.40 2.44 0.26
CA ILE A 35 -9.70 3.64 -0.52
C ILE A 35 -8.69 3.68 -1.67
N PRO A 36 -9.13 3.41 -2.92
CA PRO A 36 -8.21 3.38 -4.04
C PRO A 36 -7.60 4.77 -4.29
N THR A 37 -6.28 4.83 -4.33
CA THR A 37 -5.56 6.05 -4.72
C THR A 37 -5.80 6.32 -6.20
N LEU A 38 -6.37 7.47 -6.55
CA LEU A 38 -6.66 7.83 -7.92
C LEU A 38 -5.37 7.83 -8.78
N LYS A 39 -5.46 7.46 -10.06
CA LYS A 39 -4.31 7.41 -10.99
C LYS A 39 -3.49 8.71 -11.02
N LYS A 40 -4.16 9.86 -10.92
CA LYS A 40 -3.50 11.18 -10.85
C LYS A 40 -2.63 11.30 -9.58
N GLN A 41 -3.16 10.85 -8.45
CA GLN A 41 -2.46 10.84 -7.16
C GLN A 41 -1.29 9.85 -7.16
N GLN A 42 -1.46 8.64 -7.70
CA GLN A 42 -0.39 7.66 -7.86
C GLN A 42 0.79 8.25 -8.65
N ARG A 43 0.53 8.90 -9.78
CA ARG A 43 1.56 9.58 -10.58
C ARG A 43 2.23 10.74 -9.81
N GLN A 44 1.50 11.46 -8.97
CA GLN A 44 2.06 12.50 -8.12
C GLN A 44 2.97 11.93 -7.05
N ALA A 45 2.58 10.81 -6.39
CA ALA A 45 3.40 10.11 -5.41
C ALA A 45 4.74 9.68 -5.99
N ILE A 46 4.72 9.01 -7.15
CA ILE A 46 5.93 8.58 -7.87
C ILE A 46 6.85 9.77 -8.20
N LYS A 47 6.28 10.88 -8.69
CA LYS A 47 7.06 12.10 -8.98
C LYS A 47 7.65 12.75 -7.72
N LEU A 48 6.95 12.66 -6.58
CA LEU A 48 7.37 13.29 -5.34
C LEU A 48 8.48 12.48 -4.65
N ILE A 49 8.35 11.15 -4.62
CA ILE A 49 9.37 10.24 -4.09
C ILE A 49 10.64 10.30 -4.94
N ASN A 50 10.51 10.29 -6.26
CA ASN A 50 11.60 10.45 -7.23
C ASN A 50 12.85 9.62 -6.88
N LEU A 51 12.71 8.30 -6.91
CA LEU A 51 13.80 7.35 -6.72
C LEU A 51 14.58 7.13 -8.03
N LYS A 52 15.81 6.64 -7.89
CA LYS A 52 16.64 6.16 -9.02
C LYS A 52 16.27 4.71 -9.36
N LYS A 53 16.57 4.27 -10.58
CA LYS A 53 16.44 2.86 -11.00
C LYS A 53 17.22 1.95 -10.04
N GLY A 54 16.63 0.82 -9.67
CA GLY A 54 17.20 -0.15 -8.75
C GLY A 54 16.99 0.13 -7.26
N GLN A 55 16.56 1.34 -6.88
CA GLN A 55 16.20 1.67 -5.50
C GLN A 55 14.92 0.95 -5.05
N VAL A 56 14.78 0.76 -3.74
CA VAL A 56 13.70 0.00 -3.12
C VAL A 56 12.55 0.92 -2.72
N PHE A 57 11.39 0.67 -3.29
CA PHE A 57 10.14 1.34 -2.98
C PHE A 57 9.20 0.40 -2.22
N VAL A 58 8.58 0.89 -1.15
CA VAL A 58 7.63 0.14 -0.34
C VAL A 58 6.28 0.86 -0.32
N ASP A 59 5.20 0.13 -0.56
CA ASP A 59 3.81 0.60 -0.47
C ASP A 59 3.11 -0.07 0.72
N LEU A 60 2.72 0.71 1.73
CA LEU A 60 2.09 0.23 2.95
C LEU A 60 0.56 0.28 2.82
N GLY A 61 -0.02 -0.82 2.37
CA GLY A 61 -1.42 -0.93 1.97
C GLY A 61 -1.57 -0.76 0.46
N CYS A 62 -0.96 -1.67 -0.30
CA CYS A 62 -0.84 -1.52 -1.75
C CYS A 62 -2.14 -1.76 -2.54
N GLY A 63 -3.20 -2.22 -1.87
CA GLY A 63 -4.49 -2.47 -2.49
C GLY A 63 -4.39 -3.39 -3.70
N ASP A 64 -4.91 -2.96 -4.83
CA ASP A 64 -4.90 -3.68 -6.11
C ASP A 64 -3.55 -3.63 -6.86
N GLY A 65 -2.52 -3.02 -6.27
CA GLY A 65 -1.17 -2.93 -6.83
C GLY A 65 -0.97 -1.86 -7.90
N GLY A 66 -1.90 -0.91 -8.07
CA GLY A 66 -1.78 0.13 -9.08
C GLY A 66 -0.50 0.96 -8.96
N LEU A 67 -0.11 1.36 -7.74
CA LEU A 67 1.12 2.11 -7.49
C LEU A 67 2.37 1.25 -7.66
N LEU A 68 2.29 -0.05 -7.33
CA LEU A 68 3.40 -1.01 -7.54
C LEU A 68 3.78 -1.10 -9.01
N ILE A 69 2.77 -1.16 -9.91
CA ILE A 69 2.98 -1.20 -11.36
C ILE A 69 3.74 0.06 -11.82
N LEU A 70 3.27 1.25 -11.42
CA LEU A 70 3.90 2.51 -11.81
C LEU A 70 5.35 2.64 -11.29
N ALA A 71 5.62 2.12 -10.10
CA ALA A 71 6.96 2.09 -9.51
C ALA A 71 7.88 1.10 -10.26
N ALA A 72 7.37 -0.08 -10.58
CA ALA A 72 8.10 -1.10 -11.34
C ALA A 72 8.44 -0.63 -12.76
N GLU A 73 7.53 0.06 -13.44
CA GLU A 73 7.77 0.68 -14.76
C GLU A 73 8.89 1.73 -14.75
N ARG A 74 9.23 2.29 -13.57
CA ARG A 74 10.39 3.17 -13.36
C ARG A 74 11.69 2.41 -13.10
N GLY A 75 11.65 1.09 -13.09
CA GLY A 75 12.80 0.24 -12.81
C GLY A 75 13.16 0.17 -11.32
N TRP A 76 12.23 0.52 -10.41
CA TRP A 76 12.43 0.38 -8.97
C TRP A 76 12.21 -1.06 -8.54
N LYS A 77 12.89 -1.50 -7.48
CA LYS A 77 12.55 -2.72 -6.77
C LYS A 77 11.36 -2.39 -5.86
N VAL A 78 10.29 -3.19 -5.90
CA VAL A 78 9.03 -2.81 -5.29
C VAL A 78 8.55 -3.87 -4.31
N ILE A 79 8.12 -3.43 -3.12
CA ILE A 79 7.50 -4.29 -2.11
C ILE A 79 6.15 -3.67 -1.75
N GLY A 80 5.07 -4.43 -1.90
CA GLY A 80 3.73 -4.03 -1.46
C GLY A 80 3.29 -4.89 -0.28
N TYR A 81 2.76 -4.27 0.76
CA TYR A 81 2.07 -4.96 1.86
C TYR A 81 0.56 -4.76 1.70
N GLU A 82 -0.22 -5.82 1.82
CA GLU A 82 -1.67 -5.75 1.77
C GLU A 82 -2.29 -6.72 2.79
N LEU A 83 -3.24 -6.20 3.58
CA LEU A 83 -3.90 -6.97 4.64
C LEU A 83 -5.10 -7.77 4.12
N ASN A 84 -5.77 -7.27 3.09
CA ASN A 84 -6.89 -7.96 2.46
C ASN A 84 -6.36 -9.06 1.53
N PRO A 85 -6.68 -10.35 1.77
CA PRO A 85 -6.14 -11.46 0.98
C PRO A 85 -6.56 -11.41 -0.50
N PHE A 86 -7.78 -10.95 -0.78
CA PHE A 86 -8.27 -10.80 -2.15
C PHE A 86 -7.51 -9.71 -2.91
N LEU A 87 -7.32 -8.53 -2.29
CA LEU A 87 -6.56 -7.44 -2.89
C LEU A 87 -5.07 -7.82 -3.06
N ALA A 88 -4.50 -8.53 -2.09
CA ALA A 88 -3.13 -9.05 -2.20
C ALA A 88 -2.98 -10.00 -3.40
N LEU A 89 -3.96 -10.89 -3.62
CA LEU A 89 -4.00 -11.78 -4.79
C LEU A 89 -4.14 -11.01 -6.10
N VAL A 90 -5.01 -10.01 -6.15
CA VAL A 90 -5.19 -9.12 -7.31
C VAL A 90 -3.89 -8.37 -7.61
N ALA A 91 -3.26 -7.77 -6.59
CA ALA A 91 -1.98 -7.07 -6.74
C ALA A 91 -0.89 -8.00 -7.26
N TRP A 92 -0.78 -9.21 -6.70
CA TRP A 92 0.17 -10.23 -7.18
C TRP A 92 -0.09 -10.59 -8.64
N ALA A 93 -1.32 -10.92 -9.02
CA ALA A 93 -1.69 -11.29 -10.38
C ALA A 93 -1.36 -10.18 -11.39
N ARG A 94 -1.66 -8.91 -11.05
CA ARG A 94 -1.41 -7.74 -11.91
C ARG A 94 0.08 -7.40 -12.05
N THR A 95 0.88 -7.72 -11.02
CA THR A 95 2.31 -7.39 -10.99
C THR A 95 3.21 -8.55 -11.41
N ARG A 96 2.69 -9.77 -11.61
CA ARG A 96 3.48 -10.98 -11.92
C ARG A 96 4.40 -10.83 -13.14
N ARG A 97 4.03 -9.98 -14.11
CA ARG A 97 4.84 -9.69 -15.30
C ARG A 97 6.22 -9.07 -14.99
N PHE A 98 6.36 -8.46 -13.79
CA PHE A 98 7.62 -7.87 -13.34
C PHE A 98 8.53 -8.87 -12.60
N GLY A 99 8.11 -10.10 -12.41
CA GLY A 99 8.90 -11.17 -11.79
C GLY A 99 9.47 -10.77 -10.42
N ARG A 100 10.78 -10.93 -10.24
CA ARG A 100 11.47 -10.64 -8.97
C ARG A 100 11.56 -9.16 -8.61
N GLN A 101 11.23 -8.27 -9.53
CA GLN A 101 11.27 -6.82 -9.31
C GLN A 101 10.16 -6.36 -8.36
N VAL A 102 9.01 -7.05 -8.35
CA VAL A 102 7.87 -6.74 -7.49
C VAL A 102 7.58 -7.90 -6.55
N LYS A 103 7.47 -7.61 -5.25
CA LYS A 103 7.08 -8.57 -4.23
C LYS A 103 5.83 -8.07 -3.53
N VAL A 104 4.73 -8.81 -3.60
CA VAL A 104 3.52 -8.57 -2.82
C VAL A 104 3.55 -9.46 -1.58
N LYS A 105 3.42 -8.85 -0.41
CA LYS A 105 3.39 -9.52 0.88
C LYS A 105 1.99 -9.40 1.49
N PHE A 106 1.32 -10.53 1.65
CA PHE A 106 0.07 -10.59 2.39
C PHE A 106 0.32 -10.43 3.89
N GLY A 107 -0.40 -9.52 4.53
CA GLY A 107 -0.35 -9.31 5.96
C GLY A 107 -0.22 -7.85 6.37
N SER A 108 -0.16 -7.64 7.69
CA SER A 108 -0.07 -6.31 8.27
C SER A 108 1.32 -5.71 8.09
N PHE A 109 1.38 -4.48 7.56
CA PHE A 109 2.63 -3.73 7.41
C PHE A 109 3.20 -3.19 8.74
N TRP A 110 2.47 -3.28 9.85
CA TRP A 110 2.98 -2.84 11.16
C TRP A 110 4.21 -3.62 11.65
N ARG A 111 4.55 -4.73 10.99
CA ARG A 111 5.77 -5.52 11.22
C ARG A 111 6.72 -5.47 10.02
N ALA A 112 6.53 -4.50 9.12
CA ALA A 112 7.37 -4.38 7.93
C ALA A 112 8.79 -3.99 8.31
N ASP A 113 9.76 -4.69 7.75
CA ASP A 113 11.16 -4.24 7.72
C ASP A 113 11.33 -3.23 6.59
N LEU A 114 11.62 -1.99 6.97
CA LEU A 114 11.83 -0.85 6.07
C LEU A 114 13.32 -0.44 5.99
N SER A 115 14.22 -1.15 6.65
CA SER A 115 15.64 -0.81 6.74
C SER A 115 16.33 -0.69 5.38
N SER A 116 15.91 -1.48 4.40
CA SER A 116 16.40 -1.47 3.02
C SER A 116 15.63 -0.51 2.09
N ALA A 117 14.59 0.17 2.57
CA ALA A 117 13.75 1.02 1.75
C ALA A 117 14.42 2.37 1.46
N ASP A 118 14.35 2.83 0.23
CA ASP A 118 14.74 4.18 -0.20
C ASP A 118 13.52 5.12 -0.27
N GLY A 119 12.33 4.55 -0.47
CA GLY A 119 11.07 5.29 -0.51
C GLY A 119 9.90 4.48 0.01
N VAL A 120 9.04 5.14 0.78
CA VAL A 120 7.78 4.57 1.30
C VAL A 120 6.61 5.44 0.87
N PHE A 121 5.55 4.81 0.44
CA PHE A 121 4.25 5.44 0.27
C PHE A 121 3.25 4.85 1.27
N VAL A 122 2.37 5.72 1.76
CA VAL A 122 1.31 5.30 2.66
C VAL A 122 0.06 6.17 2.49
N PHE A 123 -1.10 5.53 2.56
CA PHE A 123 -2.38 6.20 2.67
C PHE A 123 -3.12 5.66 3.89
N LEU A 124 -3.02 6.34 5.00
CA LEU A 124 -3.54 5.94 6.30
C LEU A 124 -4.42 7.02 6.90
N ILE A 125 -5.33 6.62 7.80
CA ILE A 125 -6.15 7.54 8.59
C ILE A 125 -5.28 8.29 9.61
N GLY A 126 -5.60 9.54 9.87
CA GLY A 126 -4.77 10.47 10.65
C GLY A 126 -4.31 9.96 12.02
N HIS A 127 -5.17 9.22 12.75
CA HIS A 127 -4.82 8.72 14.09
C HIS A 127 -3.70 7.64 14.08
N TYR A 128 -3.44 7.00 12.95
CA TYR A 128 -2.32 6.06 12.82
C TYR A 128 -0.99 6.71 12.44
N MET A 129 -0.96 8.00 12.10
CA MET A 129 0.25 8.65 11.58
C MET A 129 1.37 8.75 12.63
N ALA A 130 1.03 8.92 13.91
CA ALA A 130 2.03 8.89 15.00
C ALA A 130 2.64 7.50 15.18
N LYS A 131 1.82 6.43 15.08
CA LYS A 131 2.29 5.05 15.13
C LYS A 131 3.17 4.71 13.92
N LEU A 132 2.83 5.22 12.74
CA LEU A 132 3.65 5.09 11.54
C LEU A 132 5.01 5.77 11.72
N ASP A 133 5.03 6.98 12.28
CA ASP A 133 6.29 7.69 12.57
C ASP A 133 7.20 6.88 13.48
N SER A 134 6.63 6.28 14.56
CA SER A 134 7.38 5.41 15.46
C SER A 134 7.89 4.14 14.75
N LEU A 135 7.09 3.51 13.90
CA LEU A 135 7.50 2.34 13.12
C LEU A 135 8.72 2.65 12.25
N ILE A 136 8.71 3.80 11.57
CA ILE A 136 9.81 4.19 10.69
C ILE A 136 11.03 4.64 11.50
N SER A 137 10.84 5.48 12.52
CA SER A 137 11.94 6.07 13.31
C SER A 137 12.74 5.04 14.10
N ASN A 138 12.11 3.92 14.50
CA ASN A 138 12.75 2.85 15.26
C ASN A 138 13.58 1.89 14.37
N GLN A 139 13.66 2.14 13.07
CA GLN A 139 14.45 1.32 12.15
C GLN A 139 15.63 2.14 11.59
N PRO A 140 16.76 1.48 11.29
CA PRO A 140 17.91 2.17 10.71
C PRO A 140 17.63 2.56 9.26
N HIS A 141 17.84 3.85 8.93
CA HIS A 141 17.72 4.35 7.56
C HIS A 141 18.93 5.23 7.23
N LYS A 142 19.52 5.02 6.06
CA LYS A 142 20.54 5.95 5.53
C LYS A 142 19.88 7.23 5.00
N ARG A 143 18.86 7.08 4.20
CA ARG A 143 18.09 8.18 3.62
C ARG A 143 16.77 7.64 3.05
N LEU A 144 15.72 7.62 3.85
CA LEU A 144 14.41 7.15 3.45
C LEU A 144 13.50 8.33 3.12
N LYS A 145 12.90 8.35 1.95
CA LYS A 145 11.82 9.30 1.59
C LYS A 145 10.47 8.68 1.90
N VAL A 146 9.62 9.41 2.59
CA VAL A 146 8.26 8.96 2.91
C VAL A 146 7.25 9.93 2.33
N VAL A 147 6.31 9.41 1.54
CA VAL A 147 5.16 10.16 1.05
C VAL A 147 3.90 9.63 1.71
N SER A 148 3.22 10.49 2.46
CA SER A 148 1.87 10.22 2.96
C SER A 148 0.83 10.94 2.12
N ASN A 149 -0.30 10.26 1.86
CA ASN A 149 -1.46 10.83 1.20
C ASN A 149 -2.53 11.22 2.22
N ALA A 150 -3.15 12.38 2.05
CA ALA A 150 -4.22 12.98 2.83
C ALA A 150 -3.84 13.45 4.25
N PHE A 151 -3.01 12.73 5.00
CA PHE A 151 -2.69 13.05 6.40
C PHE A 151 -1.20 13.31 6.61
N ALA A 152 -0.90 14.39 7.35
CA ALA A 152 0.47 14.72 7.71
C ALA A 152 0.99 13.83 8.85
N ILE A 153 2.30 13.57 8.88
CA ILE A 153 2.97 12.93 10.01
C ILE A 153 3.19 14.01 11.09
N PRO A 154 2.65 13.83 12.31
CA PRO A 154 2.76 14.82 13.36
C PRO A 154 4.23 15.08 13.76
N ARG A 155 4.54 16.33 14.08
CA ARG A 155 5.88 16.74 14.60
C ARG A 155 7.07 16.43 13.70
N ARG A 156 6.84 15.98 12.44
CA ARG A 156 7.90 15.70 11.48
C ARG A 156 8.08 16.87 10.52
N LYS A 157 9.35 17.25 10.25
CA LYS A 157 9.69 18.33 9.32
C LYS A 157 9.22 17.97 7.91
N LEU A 158 8.31 18.77 7.39
CA LEU A 158 7.82 18.63 6.03
C LEU A 158 8.84 19.16 5.03
N ILE A 159 9.23 18.34 4.04
CA ILE A 159 10.14 18.77 2.97
C ILE A 159 9.36 19.44 1.84
N LYS A 160 8.24 18.80 1.43
CA LYS A 160 7.44 19.29 0.30
C LYS A 160 6.00 18.83 0.43
N LYS A 161 5.07 19.71 0.04
CA LYS A 161 3.65 19.38 -0.11
C LYS A 161 3.24 19.55 -1.58
N ARG A 162 2.44 18.60 -2.09
CA ARG A 162 1.86 18.70 -3.42
C ARG A 162 0.43 18.15 -3.40
N GLY A 163 -0.55 19.04 -3.44
CA GLY A 163 -1.94 18.66 -3.21
C GLY A 163 -2.12 18.05 -1.83
N ALA A 164 -2.72 16.88 -1.77
CA ALA A 164 -2.91 16.13 -0.52
C ALA A 164 -1.70 15.29 -0.09
N MET A 165 -0.55 15.40 -0.77
CA MET A 165 0.62 14.59 -0.48
C MET A 165 1.70 15.37 0.25
N PHE A 166 2.30 14.72 1.25
CA PHE A 166 3.32 15.25 2.14
C PHE A 166 4.58 14.40 2.02
N LEU A 167 5.71 15.01 1.67
CA LEU A 167 7.02 14.36 1.58
C LEU A 167 7.86 14.64 2.82
N TYR A 168 8.38 13.58 3.41
CA TYR A 168 9.30 13.58 4.55
C TYR A 168 10.57 12.83 4.20
N GLN A 169 11.63 13.04 5.00
CA GLN A 169 12.88 12.28 4.94
C GLN A 169 13.23 11.76 6.34
N TYR A 170 13.74 10.53 6.38
CA TYR A 170 14.24 9.89 7.58
C TYR A 170 15.70 9.47 7.36
N PRO A 171 16.60 9.59 8.37
CA PRO A 171 16.37 10.40 9.54
C PRO A 171 16.16 11.89 9.19
N ASP A 172 15.54 12.65 10.09
CA ASP A 172 15.48 14.11 9.95
C ASP A 172 16.91 14.65 9.91
N ASN A 173 17.27 15.36 8.86
CA ASN A 173 18.48 16.19 8.87
C ASN A 173 18.19 17.37 9.80
N ARG A 174 18.68 17.29 11.03
CA ARG A 174 18.72 18.41 11.96
C ARG A 174 19.68 19.46 11.49
#